data_d4d222c54e20d0419dcf0b1d075b4dd7
#
_entry.id   d4d222c54e20d0419dcf0b1d075b4dd7
#
_cell.length_a   1.000
_cell.length_b   1.000
_cell.length_c   1.000
_cell.angle_alpha   90.00
_cell.angle_beta   90.00
_cell.angle_gamma   90.00
#
_symmetry.space_group_name_H-M   'P 1'
#
loop_
_entity.id
_entity.type
_entity.pdbx_description
1 polymer ?
#
loop_
_entity_poly.entity_id
_entity_poly.type
_entity_poly.pdbx_seq_one_letter_code
_entity_poly.pdbx_strand_id
1 'polypeptide(L)'
;MPPLQNLADSLPPYANDIALNLGSVVAETILTEPQKWGCFVASAHAVAVPRVVKAIEAAADAAGLAPDAKLAARGAAAIMAQNNVYFRAIAIMKNHQDYRALRARLRMRIVSNPGVPKDDFDLWCVAVSAINGCGDCLDAHEGALRSRGVEPVVAQTAMRIAAVVQAVSRVVAGEAAAA
;
A
#
# COMPACT_ATOMS: atom_id res chain seq x y z
N MET A 1 -10.78 -12.78 10.82
CA MET A 1 -11.49 -12.82 9.51
C MET A 1 -11.01 -14.03 8.73
N PRO A 2 -11.92 -14.97 8.34
CA PRO A 2 -11.54 -16.26 7.77
C PRO A 2 -10.58 -16.18 6.56
N PRO A 3 -10.76 -15.27 5.56
CA PRO A 3 -9.87 -15.27 4.39
C PRO A 3 -8.40 -14.97 4.69
N LEU A 4 -8.12 -14.04 5.62
CA LEU A 4 -6.75 -13.72 6.02
C LEU A 4 -6.19 -14.75 7.01
N GLN A 5 -7.03 -15.32 7.86
CA GLN A 5 -6.61 -16.43 8.72
C GLN A 5 -6.18 -17.63 7.87
N ASN A 6 -6.99 -18.04 6.90
CA ASN A 6 -6.63 -19.11 5.98
C ASN A 6 -5.34 -18.83 5.20
N LEU A 7 -5.08 -17.55 4.86
CA LEU A 7 -3.85 -17.14 4.22
C LEU A 7 -2.66 -17.29 5.18
N ALA A 8 -2.80 -16.81 6.42
CA ALA A 8 -1.77 -16.92 7.44
C ALA A 8 -1.43 -18.38 7.76
N ASP A 9 -2.46 -19.22 7.99
CA ASP A 9 -2.31 -20.64 8.30
C ASP A 9 -1.66 -21.46 7.17
N SER A 10 -1.71 -20.95 5.95
CA SER A 10 -1.11 -21.60 4.79
C SER A 10 0.38 -21.24 4.58
N LEU A 11 0.92 -20.33 5.36
CA LEU A 11 2.34 -19.98 5.25
C LEU A 11 3.21 -21.08 5.88
N PRO A 12 4.37 -21.39 5.27
CA PRO A 12 5.26 -22.43 5.78
C PRO A 12 5.88 -22.04 7.14
N PRO A 13 6.39 -23.02 7.92
CA PRO A 13 6.93 -22.76 9.26
C PRO A 13 8.04 -21.71 9.33
N TYR A 14 8.88 -21.59 8.29
CA TYR A 14 9.92 -20.55 8.25
C TYR A 14 9.35 -19.12 8.14
N ALA A 15 8.09 -18.95 7.80
CA ALA A 15 7.39 -17.67 7.70
C ALA A 15 6.42 -17.42 8.88
N ASN A 16 6.60 -18.14 10.00
CA ASN A 16 5.71 -18.01 11.17
C ASN A 16 5.64 -16.57 11.69
N ASP A 17 6.75 -15.84 11.75
CA ASP A 17 6.76 -14.44 12.18
C ASP A 17 5.92 -13.55 11.23
N ILE A 18 5.93 -13.86 9.93
CA ILE A 18 5.11 -13.14 8.94
C ILE A 18 3.61 -13.41 9.14
N ALA A 19 3.25 -14.66 9.46
CA ALA A 19 1.87 -15.02 9.81
C ALA A 19 1.37 -14.29 11.06
N LEU A 20 2.20 -14.25 12.12
CA LEU A 20 1.90 -13.52 13.35
C LEU A 20 1.78 -12.00 13.11
N ASN A 21 2.69 -11.43 12.31
CA ASN A 21 2.64 -10.01 11.93
C ASN A 21 1.38 -9.68 11.13
N LEU A 22 0.91 -10.59 10.24
CA LEU A 22 -0.34 -10.39 9.52
C LEU A 22 -1.52 -10.28 10.50
N GLY A 23 -1.60 -11.16 11.49
CA GLY A 23 -2.59 -11.08 12.56
C GLY A 23 -2.53 -9.75 13.32
N SER A 24 -1.31 -9.29 13.66
CA SER A 24 -1.09 -8.04 14.40
C SER A 24 -1.57 -6.81 13.63
N VAL A 25 -1.23 -6.68 12.34
CA VAL A 25 -1.65 -5.51 11.55
C VAL A 25 -3.14 -5.54 11.17
N VAL A 26 -3.76 -6.71 11.14
CA VAL A 26 -5.23 -6.85 11.01
C VAL A 26 -5.95 -6.35 12.27
N ALA A 27 -5.38 -6.64 13.45
CA ALA A 27 -5.92 -6.20 14.74
C ALA A 27 -5.63 -4.73 15.08
N GLU A 28 -4.89 -4.02 14.22
CA GLU A 28 -4.49 -2.64 14.45
C GLU A 28 -5.70 -1.70 14.55
N THR A 29 -5.64 -0.76 15.52
CA THR A 29 -6.73 0.17 15.84
C THR A 29 -6.36 1.66 15.69
N ILE A 30 -5.10 1.97 15.33
CA ILE A 30 -4.65 3.34 15.10
C ILE A 30 -5.32 3.94 13.85
N LEU A 31 -5.51 3.11 12.83
CA LEU A 31 -6.20 3.51 11.59
C LEU A 31 -7.72 3.29 11.74
N THR A 32 -8.50 4.16 11.12
CA THR A 32 -9.93 3.87 10.90
C THR A 32 -10.08 2.65 10.00
N GLU A 33 -11.25 1.98 10.03
CA GLU A 33 -11.48 0.81 9.19
C GLU A 33 -11.27 1.10 7.68
N PRO A 34 -11.78 2.23 7.12
CA PRO A 34 -11.49 2.57 5.72
C PRO A 34 -9.99 2.78 5.44
N GLN A 35 -9.27 3.46 6.32
CA GLN A 35 -7.83 3.67 6.18
C GLN A 35 -7.07 2.35 6.17
N LYS A 36 -7.35 1.49 7.16
CA LYS A 36 -6.71 0.19 7.31
C LYS A 36 -6.96 -0.72 6.11
N TRP A 37 -8.24 -0.94 5.77
CA TRP A 37 -8.57 -1.86 4.68
C TRP A 37 -8.18 -1.31 3.30
N GLY A 38 -8.23 0.01 3.12
CA GLY A 38 -7.69 0.63 1.91
C GLY A 38 -6.17 0.45 1.79
N CYS A 39 -5.40 0.55 2.89
CA CYS A 39 -3.96 0.21 2.89
C CYS A 39 -3.71 -1.25 2.50
N PHE A 40 -4.50 -2.20 3.03
CA PHE A 40 -4.39 -3.61 2.63
C PHE A 40 -4.68 -3.80 1.14
N VAL A 41 -5.79 -3.24 0.63
CA VAL A 41 -6.17 -3.36 -0.79
C VAL A 41 -5.11 -2.72 -1.69
N ALA A 42 -4.69 -1.49 -1.41
CA ALA A 42 -3.67 -0.80 -2.20
C ALA A 42 -2.35 -1.57 -2.22
N SER A 43 -1.91 -2.09 -1.07
CA SER A 43 -0.69 -2.88 -0.95
C SER A 43 -0.78 -4.21 -1.72
N ALA A 44 -1.90 -4.92 -1.63
CA ALA A 44 -2.11 -6.16 -2.36
C ALA A 44 -2.06 -5.96 -3.88
N HIS A 45 -2.70 -4.89 -4.37
CA HIS A 45 -2.68 -4.54 -5.78
C HIS A 45 -1.30 -4.05 -6.26
N ALA A 46 -0.52 -3.40 -5.39
CA ALA A 46 0.86 -3.00 -5.71
C ALA A 46 1.78 -4.21 -5.91
N VAL A 47 1.60 -5.28 -5.12
CA VAL A 47 2.40 -6.53 -5.24
C VAL A 47 1.83 -7.47 -6.31
N ALA A 48 0.52 -7.46 -6.52
CA ALA A 48 -0.20 -8.17 -7.59
C ALA A 48 -0.06 -9.72 -7.55
N VAL A 49 0.06 -10.34 -6.36
CA VAL A 49 0.01 -11.81 -6.22
C VAL A 49 -1.44 -12.26 -6.12
N PRO A 50 -1.96 -13.04 -7.09
CA PRO A 50 -3.41 -13.29 -7.23
C PRO A 50 -4.09 -13.86 -5.98
N ARG A 51 -3.43 -14.79 -5.28
CA ARG A 51 -3.96 -15.42 -4.06
C ARG A 51 -4.09 -14.40 -2.92
N VAL A 52 -3.09 -13.52 -2.77
CA VAL A 52 -3.09 -12.46 -1.74
C VAL A 52 -4.12 -11.39 -2.06
N VAL A 53 -4.22 -10.95 -3.32
CA VAL A 53 -5.24 -10.01 -3.78
C VAL A 53 -6.64 -10.55 -3.46
N LYS A 54 -6.94 -11.79 -3.83
CA LYS A 54 -8.25 -12.40 -3.56
C LYS A 54 -8.58 -12.47 -2.07
N ALA A 55 -7.63 -12.87 -1.23
CA ALA A 55 -7.84 -12.98 0.21
C ALA A 55 -8.08 -11.60 0.87
N ILE A 56 -7.30 -10.59 0.49
CA ILE A 56 -7.42 -9.23 1.02
C ILE A 56 -8.72 -8.56 0.54
N GLU A 57 -9.09 -8.69 -0.73
CA GLU A 57 -10.35 -8.17 -1.27
C GLU A 57 -11.55 -8.76 -0.53
N ALA A 58 -11.57 -10.09 -0.33
CA ALA A 58 -12.63 -10.77 0.41
C ALA A 58 -12.68 -10.33 1.90
N ALA A 59 -11.53 -10.09 2.51
CA ALA A 59 -11.46 -9.60 3.89
C ALA A 59 -11.95 -8.16 4.00
N ALA A 60 -11.59 -7.29 3.05
CA ALA A 60 -12.05 -5.90 3.00
C ALA A 60 -13.59 -5.82 2.79
N ASP A 61 -14.15 -6.70 1.93
CA ASP A 61 -15.61 -6.83 1.76
C ASP A 61 -16.29 -7.26 3.07
N ALA A 62 -15.75 -8.27 3.73
CA ALA A 62 -16.27 -8.76 5.01
C ALA A 62 -16.14 -7.71 6.14
N ALA A 63 -15.20 -6.78 6.04
CA ALA A 63 -15.06 -5.64 6.95
C ALA A 63 -15.98 -4.46 6.62
N GLY A 64 -16.69 -4.52 5.49
CA GLY A 64 -17.60 -3.47 5.07
C GLY A 64 -16.91 -2.27 4.41
N LEU A 65 -15.71 -2.46 3.82
CA LEU A 65 -15.08 -1.38 3.06
C LEU A 65 -15.98 -0.96 1.90
N ALA A 66 -16.35 0.32 1.85
CA ALA A 66 -17.23 0.85 0.81
C ALA A 66 -16.66 0.61 -0.59
N PRO A 67 -17.50 0.31 -1.60
CA PRO A 67 -17.05 0.04 -2.98
C PRO A 67 -16.19 1.17 -3.57
N ASP A 68 -16.55 2.43 -3.32
CA ASP A 68 -15.81 3.59 -3.80
C ASP A 68 -14.43 3.70 -3.14
N ALA A 69 -14.32 3.41 -1.84
CA ALA A 69 -13.05 3.37 -1.12
C ALA A 69 -12.15 2.25 -1.67
N LYS A 70 -12.72 1.07 -1.92
CA LYS A 70 -12.00 -0.04 -2.53
C LYS A 70 -11.50 0.29 -3.94
N LEU A 71 -12.34 0.92 -4.76
CA LEU A 71 -11.96 1.37 -6.09
C LEU A 71 -10.84 2.42 -6.03
N ALA A 72 -10.94 3.40 -5.12
CA ALA A 72 -9.92 4.42 -4.94
C ALA A 72 -8.60 3.85 -4.40
N ALA A 73 -8.62 2.82 -3.53
CA ALA A 73 -7.42 2.12 -3.08
C ALA A 73 -6.70 1.40 -4.22
N ARG A 74 -7.44 0.74 -5.12
CA ARG A 74 -6.89 0.20 -6.37
C ARG A 74 -6.32 1.31 -7.27
N GLY A 75 -6.99 2.46 -7.32
CA GLY A 75 -6.53 3.65 -8.01
C GLY A 75 -5.21 4.19 -7.45
N ALA A 76 -5.02 4.17 -6.11
CA ALA A 76 -3.77 4.53 -5.47
C ALA A 76 -2.63 3.58 -5.90
N ALA A 77 -2.87 2.27 -5.92
CA ALA A 77 -1.89 1.29 -6.41
C ALA A 77 -1.50 1.57 -7.87
N ALA A 78 -2.48 1.81 -8.74
CA ALA A 78 -2.24 2.04 -10.16
C ALA A 78 -1.46 3.34 -10.42
N ILE A 79 -1.86 4.46 -9.79
CA ILE A 79 -1.18 5.74 -10.02
C ILE A 79 0.21 5.77 -9.38
N MET A 80 0.40 5.13 -8.23
CA MET A 80 1.70 5.02 -7.60
C MET A 80 2.63 4.07 -8.38
N ALA A 81 2.14 3.05 -9.06
CA ALA A 81 2.96 2.25 -9.97
C ALA A 81 3.64 3.11 -11.04
N GLN A 82 2.90 4.10 -11.62
CA GLN A 82 3.47 5.07 -12.56
C GLN A 82 4.42 6.06 -11.87
N ASN A 83 3.93 6.73 -10.83
CA ASN A 83 4.61 7.84 -10.18
C ASN A 83 5.89 7.39 -9.47
N ASN A 84 5.85 6.25 -8.77
CA ASN A 84 7.01 5.75 -8.05
C ASN A 84 8.15 5.38 -9.00
N VAL A 85 7.88 4.83 -10.18
CA VAL A 85 8.93 4.58 -11.19
C VAL A 85 9.54 5.90 -11.66
N TYR A 86 8.71 6.87 -12.06
CA TYR A 86 9.20 8.14 -12.62
C TYR A 86 9.98 8.98 -11.61
N PHE A 87 9.39 9.25 -10.44
CA PHE A 87 10.03 10.12 -9.44
C PHE A 87 11.23 9.45 -8.77
N ARG A 88 11.18 8.15 -8.51
CA ARG A 88 12.34 7.40 -8.01
C ARG A 88 13.50 7.42 -9.01
N ALA A 89 13.22 7.25 -10.31
CA ALA A 89 14.25 7.32 -11.34
C ALA A 89 14.97 8.67 -11.31
N ILE A 90 14.23 9.78 -11.27
CA ILE A 90 14.79 11.13 -11.16
C ILE A 90 15.57 11.31 -9.85
N ALA A 91 15.05 10.82 -8.73
CA ALA A 91 15.72 10.94 -7.43
C ALA A 91 17.08 10.22 -7.39
N ILE A 92 17.19 9.06 -8.06
CA ILE A 92 18.43 8.27 -8.13
C ILE A 92 19.48 8.91 -9.04
N MET A 93 19.07 9.66 -10.08
CA MET A 93 19.98 10.32 -11.00
C MET A 93 20.64 11.57 -10.39
N LYS A 94 21.53 11.38 -9.42
CA LYS A 94 22.16 12.46 -8.64
C LYS A 94 23.01 13.43 -9.48
N ASN A 95 23.58 12.98 -10.58
CA ASN A 95 24.47 13.78 -11.45
C ASN A 95 23.72 14.58 -12.54
N HIS A 96 22.39 14.45 -12.62
CA HIS A 96 21.56 15.04 -13.67
C HIS A 96 20.35 15.75 -13.07
N GLN A 97 20.61 16.83 -12.29
CA GLN A 97 19.57 17.57 -11.55
C GLN A 97 18.62 18.37 -12.46
N ASP A 98 18.97 18.60 -13.70
CA ASP A 98 18.15 19.23 -14.72
C ASP A 98 16.83 18.47 -14.98
N TYR A 99 16.80 17.15 -14.81
CA TYR A 99 15.57 16.36 -14.90
C TYR A 99 14.49 16.77 -13.88
N ARG A 100 14.88 17.27 -12.71
CA ARG A 100 13.94 17.77 -11.69
C ARG A 100 13.18 19.02 -12.14
N ALA A 101 13.76 19.81 -13.05
CA ALA A 101 13.14 21.00 -13.60
C ALA A 101 12.17 20.70 -14.76
N LEU A 102 12.25 19.51 -15.35
CA LEU A 102 11.41 19.12 -16.45
C LEU A 102 10.00 18.75 -15.98
N ARG A 103 8.98 19.17 -16.73
CA ARG A 103 7.59 18.77 -16.46
C ARG A 103 7.42 17.28 -16.72
N ALA A 104 6.87 16.54 -15.78
CA ALA A 104 6.61 15.09 -15.90
C ALA A 104 5.69 14.74 -17.09
N ARG A 105 4.77 15.63 -17.48
CA ARG A 105 3.76 15.41 -18.54
C ARG A 105 2.93 14.12 -18.35
N LEU A 106 2.79 13.66 -17.11
CA LEU A 106 1.97 12.52 -16.71
C LEU A 106 0.65 13.02 -16.13
N ARG A 107 -0.44 12.34 -16.46
CA ARG A 107 -1.76 12.67 -15.89
C ARG A 107 -1.88 12.01 -14.52
N MET A 108 -2.22 12.80 -13.51
CA MET A 108 -2.30 12.38 -12.09
C MET A 108 -3.58 12.92 -11.42
N ARG A 109 -4.67 13.06 -12.17
CA ARG A 109 -5.91 13.70 -11.68
C ARG A 109 -6.48 13.02 -10.42
N ILE A 110 -6.36 11.69 -10.32
CA ILE A 110 -6.83 10.93 -9.17
C ILE A 110 -6.10 11.33 -7.87
N VAL A 111 -4.85 11.79 -7.96
CA VAL A 111 -4.11 12.26 -6.78
C VAL A 111 -4.76 13.52 -6.20
N SER A 112 -5.26 14.41 -7.05
CA SER A 112 -5.91 15.66 -6.61
C SER A 112 -7.39 15.48 -6.30
N ASN A 113 -8.06 14.52 -6.95
CA ASN A 113 -9.49 14.27 -6.77
C ASN A 113 -9.77 12.75 -6.74
N PRO A 114 -9.51 12.07 -5.60
CA PRO A 114 -9.62 10.62 -5.49
C PRO A 114 -11.06 10.10 -5.34
N GLY A 115 -12.05 10.97 -5.10
CA GLY A 115 -13.44 10.58 -4.81
C GLY A 115 -13.68 10.06 -3.39
N VAL A 116 -12.67 10.09 -2.53
CA VAL A 116 -12.68 9.67 -1.12
C VAL A 116 -11.96 10.72 -0.26
N PRO A 117 -12.03 10.64 1.10
CA PRO A 117 -11.24 11.52 1.96
C PRO A 117 -9.77 11.53 1.56
N LYS A 118 -9.21 12.74 1.49
CA LYS A 118 -7.84 12.93 0.98
C LYS A 118 -6.79 12.26 1.85
N ASP A 119 -6.99 12.22 3.16
CA ASP A 119 -6.09 11.55 4.10
C ASP A 119 -6.04 10.05 3.87
N ASP A 120 -7.19 9.43 3.61
CA ASP A 120 -7.27 8.00 3.33
C ASP A 120 -6.48 7.67 2.05
N PHE A 121 -6.70 8.46 0.99
CA PHE A 121 -6.00 8.25 -0.28
C PHE A 121 -4.49 8.47 -0.17
N ASP A 122 -4.04 9.51 0.56
CA ASP A 122 -2.62 9.77 0.77
C ASP A 122 -1.96 8.66 1.61
N LEU A 123 -2.66 8.10 2.62
CA LEU A 123 -2.17 6.94 3.36
C LEU A 123 -1.98 5.71 2.47
N TRP A 124 -2.92 5.47 1.55
CA TRP A 124 -2.79 4.37 0.59
C TRP A 124 -1.64 4.59 -0.37
N CYS A 125 -1.40 5.85 -0.79
CA CYS A 125 -0.23 6.22 -1.59
C CYS A 125 1.08 6.04 -0.81
N VAL A 126 1.12 6.36 0.50
CA VAL A 126 2.26 6.08 1.38
C VAL A 126 2.56 4.58 1.42
N ALA A 127 1.54 3.75 1.65
CA ALA A 127 1.71 2.29 1.70
C ALA A 127 2.32 1.73 0.40
N VAL A 128 1.79 2.15 -0.77
CA VAL A 128 2.30 1.70 -2.07
C VAL A 128 3.70 2.24 -2.34
N SER A 129 3.97 3.50 -1.99
CA SER A 129 5.28 4.12 -2.19
C SER A 129 6.36 3.46 -1.33
N ALA A 130 6.00 2.98 -0.13
CA ALA A 130 6.90 2.17 0.72
C ALA A 130 7.27 0.84 0.04
N ILE A 131 6.29 0.11 -0.52
CA ILE A 131 6.54 -1.13 -1.28
C ILE A 131 7.49 -0.88 -2.45
N ASN A 132 7.27 0.20 -3.19
CA ASN A 132 8.02 0.52 -4.40
C ASN A 132 9.34 1.27 -4.13
N GLY A 133 9.63 1.67 -2.88
CA GLY A 133 10.87 2.34 -2.49
C GLY A 133 11.06 3.73 -3.12
N CYS A 134 9.99 4.52 -3.24
CA CYS A 134 10.05 5.89 -3.77
C CYS A 134 10.10 6.92 -2.63
N GLY A 135 11.31 7.37 -2.24
CA GLY A 135 11.49 8.35 -1.17
C GLY A 135 10.78 9.67 -1.44
N ASP A 136 10.97 10.29 -2.60
CA ASP A 136 10.29 11.54 -2.98
C ASP A 136 8.75 11.42 -2.92
N CYS A 137 8.20 10.24 -3.24
CA CYS A 137 6.76 10.01 -3.16
C CYS A 137 6.30 9.83 -1.70
N LEU A 138 7.09 9.16 -0.87
CA LEU A 138 6.83 9.02 0.56
C LEU A 138 6.80 10.40 1.22
N ASP A 139 7.84 11.22 1.00
CA ASP A 139 7.96 12.57 1.53
C ASP A 139 6.78 13.45 1.10
N ALA A 140 6.36 13.36 -0.17
CA ALA A 140 5.25 14.16 -0.70
C ALA A 140 3.91 13.82 -0.03
N HIS A 141 3.56 12.53 0.09
CA HIS A 141 2.28 12.11 0.67
C HIS A 141 2.28 12.21 2.21
N GLU A 142 3.38 11.84 2.87
CA GLU A 142 3.54 12.00 4.33
C GLU A 142 3.52 13.49 4.72
N GLY A 143 4.24 14.34 4.00
CA GLY A 143 4.24 15.78 4.22
C GLY A 143 2.85 16.41 4.04
N ALA A 144 2.07 15.92 3.06
CA ALA A 144 0.68 16.35 2.88
C ALA A 144 -0.22 15.91 4.05
N LEU A 145 -0.06 14.70 4.57
CA LEU A 145 -0.75 14.21 5.77
C LEU A 145 -0.40 15.07 6.99
N ARG A 146 0.89 15.33 7.22
CA ARG A 146 1.37 16.20 8.30
C ARG A 146 0.80 17.60 8.24
N SER A 147 0.75 18.20 7.05
CA SER A 147 0.19 19.54 6.88
C SER A 147 -1.28 19.66 7.26
N ARG A 148 -1.99 18.52 7.28
CA ARG A 148 -3.39 18.40 7.72
C ARG A 148 -3.55 17.89 9.15
N GLY A 149 -2.43 17.78 9.91
CA GLY A 149 -2.44 17.40 11.33
C GLY A 149 -2.49 15.88 11.59
N VAL A 150 -2.23 15.05 10.59
CA VAL A 150 -2.17 13.59 10.77
C VAL A 150 -0.88 13.22 11.52
N GLU A 151 -1.01 12.47 12.61
CA GLU A 151 0.12 12.06 13.42
C GLU A 151 1.03 11.04 12.73
N PRO A 152 2.37 11.04 13.00
CA PRO A 152 3.33 10.13 12.36
C PRO A 152 2.99 8.66 12.48
N VAL A 153 2.43 8.27 13.63
CA VAL A 153 2.08 6.88 13.92
C VAL A 153 1.05 6.33 12.93
N VAL A 154 0.20 7.18 12.36
CA VAL A 154 -0.81 6.82 11.35
C VAL A 154 -0.11 6.41 10.05
N ALA A 155 0.79 7.24 9.54
CA ALA A 155 1.58 6.92 8.35
C ALA A 155 2.51 5.70 8.57
N GLN A 156 3.14 5.60 9.75
CA GLN A 156 3.96 4.44 10.12
C GLN A 156 3.13 3.15 10.11
N THR A 157 1.89 3.18 10.60
CA THR A 157 1.01 2.01 10.59
C THR A 157 0.66 1.57 9.16
N ALA A 158 0.41 2.52 8.24
CA ALA A 158 0.22 2.21 6.83
C ALA A 158 1.46 1.53 6.22
N MET A 159 2.68 2.00 6.54
CA MET A 159 3.94 1.37 6.11
C MET A 159 4.11 -0.04 6.70
N ARG A 160 3.70 -0.28 7.96
CA ARG A 160 3.73 -1.62 8.58
C ARG A 160 2.81 -2.59 7.84
N ILE A 161 1.58 -2.17 7.50
CA ILE A 161 0.65 -2.98 6.69
C ILE A 161 1.29 -3.31 5.34
N ALA A 162 1.86 -2.32 4.66
CA ALA A 162 2.53 -2.50 3.38
C ALA A 162 3.68 -3.52 3.45
N ALA A 163 4.53 -3.41 4.46
CA ALA A 163 5.66 -4.33 4.68
C ALA A 163 5.20 -5.77 4.91
N VAL A 164 4.16 -5.97 5.71
CA VAL A 164 3.60 -7.30 5.99
C VAL A 164 2.94 -7.89 4.75
N VAL A 165 2.13 -7.12 4.01
CA VAL A 165 1.50 -7.57 2.76
C VAL A 165 2.55 -7.93 1.71
N GLN A 166 3.62 -7.14 1.60
CA GLN A 166 4.75 -7.44 0.72
C GLN A 166 5.42 -8.76 1.12
N ALA A 167 5.70 -8.98 2.40
CA ALA A 167 6.35 -10.20 2.88
C ALA A 167 5.48 -11.44 2.63
N VAL A 168 4.19 -11.40 3.01
CA VAL A 168 3.22 -12.47 2.73
C VAL A 168 3.18 -12.80 1.25
N SER A 169 3.14 -11.77 0.40
CA SER A 169 3.08 -11.94 -1.05
C SER A 169 4.33 -12.62 -1.61
N ARG A 170 5.51 -12.27 -1.08
CA ARG A 170 6.78 -12.92 -1.48
C ARG A 170 6.82 -14.39 -1.10
N VAL A 171 6.38 -14.72 0.12
CA VAL A 171 6.31 -16.14 0.55
C VAL A 171 5.33 -16.91 -0.33
N VAL A 172 4.10 -16.41 -0.52
CA VAL A 172 3.09 -17.08 -1.35
C VAL A 172 3.56 -17.28 -2.80
N ALA A 173 4.21 -16.28 -3.38
CA ALA A 173 4.74 -16.39 -4.74
C ALA A 173 5.91 -17.37 -4.82
N GLY A 174 6.79 -17.36 -3.82
CA GLY A 174 7.93 -18.29 -3.75
C GLY A 174 7.49 -19.74 -3.64
N GLU A 175 6.55 -20.06 -2.75
CA GLU A 175 5.99 -21.40 -2.60
C GLU A 175 5.28 -21.87 -3.88
N ALA A 176 4.52 -20.97 -4.53
CA ALA A 176 3.85 -21.32 -5.79
C ALA A 176 4.82 -21.56 -6.96
N ALA A 177 6.01 -20.95 -6.92
CA ALA A 177 7.05 -21.17 -7.92
C ALA A 177 7.90 -22.43 -7.66
N ALA A 178 7.90 -22.93 -6.41
CA ALA A 178 8.65 -24.12 -5.99
C ALA A 178 7.83 -25.43 -6.08
N ALA A 179 6.51 -25.34 -6.28
CA ALA A 179 5.59 -26.48 -6.40
C ALA A 179 5.50 -26.99 -7.83
#